data_8e9c673b33d405a6cabc4df04d701e58
#
_entry.id   8e9c673b33d405a6cabc4df04d701e58
#
_cell.length_a   1.000
_cell.length_b   1.000
_cell.length_c   1.000
_cell.angle_alpha   90.00
_cell.angle_beta   90.00
_cell.angle_gamma   90.00
#
_symmetry.space_group_name_H-M   'P 1'
#
loop_
_entity.id
_entity.type
_entity.pdbx_description
1 polymer ?
#
loop_
_entity_poly.entity_id
_entity_poly.type
_entity_poly.pdbx_seq_one_letter_code
_entity_poly.pdbx_strand_id
1 'polypeptide(L)'
;LNLSEDEMDDFIESRKVQIDEIKTSEDVVLSQGGRDIYEKFFKYFTIKQWGVDPSELDKSVIGRIPFRKNRDTRYFTDQYQGNPQGGFAQMCQNMLNHSEIKIMLNTDYKEVIDDIEYEKLIYTGPIDYYFDYVYGKLKWRSIEFRFETHDCESYQPVASTRWPMDYDYTRITEFKKLTGQKHDKTTILKEVPCDGEEQFYTFPTAEWKELAQKYRQLAEKEDNVVFLGRLAEYRYYDMDDVIRRALDVFSEL
;
A
#
# COMPACT_ATOMS: atom_id res chain seq x y z
N LEU A 1 14.76 -22.18 10.89
CA LEU A 1 16.03 -22.82 10.49
C LEU A 1 17.15 -22.33 11.41
N ASN A 2 17.86 -23.24 12.07
CA ASN A 2 19.05 -22.92 12.89
C ASN A 2 20.31 -22.94 12.01
N LEU A 3 20.34 -22.10 10.98
CA LEU A 3 21.47 -21.95 10.07
C LEU A 3 22.32 -20.74 10.48
N SER A 4 23.63 -20.82 10.29
CA SER A 4 24.51 -19.65 10.28
C SER A 4 24.21 -18.76 9.07
N GLU A 5 24.81 -17.56 8.99
CA GLU A 5 24.61 -16.68 7.83
C GLU A 5 25.15 -17.30 6.55
N ASP A 6 26.33 -17.95 6.60
CA ASP A 6 26.92 -18.63 5.44
C ASP A 6 26.08 -19.83 4.99
N GLU A 7 25.59 -20.66 5.94
CA GLU A 7 24.68 -21.76 5.63
C GLU A 7 23.35 -21.28 5.08
N MET A 8 22.89 -20.08 5.48
CA MET A 8 21.68 -19.46 4.95
C MET A 8 21.88 -19.03 3.50
N ASP A 9 23.04 -18.48 3.17
CA ASP A 9 23.39 -18.10 1.80
C ASP A 9 23.40 -19.32 0.89
N ASP A 10 24.11 -20.39 1.26
CA ASP A 10 24.16 -21.64 0.50
C ASP A 10 22.76 -22.25 0.35
N PHE A 11 21.97 -22.22 1.42
CA PHE A 11 20.60 -22.70 1.42
C PHE A 11 19.71 -21.95 0.42
N ILE A 12 19.77 -20.63 0.40
CA ILE A 12 18.99 -19.79 -0.53
C ILE A 12 19.49 -19.97 -1.96
N GLU A 13 20.81 -19.86 -2.18
CA GLU A 13 21.41 -19.99 -3.53
C GLU A 13 21.09 -21.33 -4.17
N SER A 14 21.13 -22.44 -3.40
CA SER A 14 20.82 -23.79 -3.91
C SER A 14 19.35 -23.97 -4.36
N ARG A 15 18.44 -23.05 -3.98
CA ARG A 15 17.02 -23.14 -4.25
C ARG A 15 16.51 -22.13 -5.26
N LYS A 16 17.29 -21.12 -5.58
CA LYS A 16 16.93 -20.12 -6.59
C LYS A 16 16.60 -20.80 -7.91
N VAL A 17 15.56 -20.30 -8.56
CA VAL A 17 15.22 -20.67 -9.92
C VAL A 17 15.90 -19.68 -10.86
N GLN A 18 16.66 -20.18 -11.82
CA GLN A 18 17.25 -19.32 -12.84
C GLN A 18 16.16 -18.82 -13.80
N ILE A 19 16.01 -17.51 -13.91
CA ILE A 19 15.01 -16.84 -14.75
C ILE A 19 15.75 -15.79 -15.59
N ASP A 20 15.64 -15.91 -16.90
CA ASP A 20 16.38 -15.04 -17.84
C ASP A 20 15.87 -13.59 -17.80
N GLU A 21 14.56 -13.40 -17.65
CA GLU A 21 13.95 -12.07 -17.58
C GLU A 21 12.85 -12.03 -16.51
N ILE A 22 13.05 -11.21 -15.48
CA ILE A 22 12.09 -11.02 -14.37
C ILE A 22 11.01 -10.03 -14.82
N LYS A 23 9.78 -10.52 -15.00
CA LYS A 23 8.60 -9.74 -15.43
C LYS A 23 7.50 -9.72 -14.36
N THR A 24 7.29 -10.83 -13.68
CA THR A 24 6.17 -11.04 -12.78
C THR A 24 6.59 -11.07 -11.31
N SER A 25 5.61 -10.96 -10.44
CA SER A 25 5.80 -11.14 -9.00
C SER A 25 6.25 -12.57 -8.64
N GLU A 26 5.81 -13.59 -9.39
CA GLU A 26 6.31 -14.96 -9.24
C GLU A 26 7.80 -15.05 -9.56
N ASP A 27 8.22 -14.47 -10.69
CA ASP A 27 9.64 -14.48 -11.11
C ASP A 27 10.55 -13.88 -10.03
N VAL A 28 10.13 -12.77 -9.41
CA VAL A 28 10.90 -12.14 -8.33
C VAL A 28 11.17 -13.11 -7.19
N VAL A 29 10.12 -13.80 -6.71
CA VAL A 29 10.28 -14.70 -5.55
C VAL A 29 11.07 -15.94 -5.91
N LEU A 30 10.79 -16.54 -7.08
CA LEU A 30 11.47 -17.74 -7.55
C LEU A 30 12.97 -17.49 -7.75
N SER A 31 13.34 -16.33 -8.33
CA SER A 31 14.74 -15.97 -8.57
C SER A 31 15.50 -15.62 -7.30
N GLN A 32 14.84 -15.18 -6.23
CA GLN A 32 15.48 -14.76 -4.97
C GLN A 32 15.41 -15.80 -3.86
N GLY A 33 14.30 -16.52 -3.73
CA GLY A 33 14.03 -17.41 -2.60
C GLY A 33 13.69 -18.85 -2.99
N GLY A 34 13.40 -19.08 -4.27
CA GLY A 34 13.05 -20.41 -4.79
C GLY A 34 11.61 -20.83 -4.49
N ARG A 35 11.25 -22.02 -4.99
CA ARG A 35 9.87 -22.53 -5.00
C ARG A 35 9.30 -22.75 -3.60
N ASP A 36 10.07 -23.27 -2.66
CA ASP A 36 9.59 -23.55 -1.30
C ASP A 36 9.13 -22.28 -0.58
N ILE A 37 9.90 -21.19 -0.72
CA ILE A 37 9.58 -19.89 -0.13
C ILE A 37 8.37 -19.28 -0.85
N TYR A 38 8.34 -19.38 -2.18
CA TYR A 38 7.23 -18.91 -2.99
C TYR A 38 5.91 -19.56 -2.56
N GLU A 39 5.83 -20.88 -2.50
CA GLU A 39 4.60 -21.59 -2.17
C GLU A 39 4.14 -21.37 -0.73
N LYS A 40 5.08 -21.31 0.24
CA LYS A 40 4.72 -21.19 1.67
C LYS A 40 4.34 -19.79 2.11
N PHE A 41 4.94 -18.75 1.52
CA PHE A 41 4.82 -17.38 2.05
C PHE A 41 4.21 -16.39 1.07
N PHE A 42 4.37 -16.58 -0.24
CA PHE A 42 4.00 -15.56 -1.22
C PHE A 42 2.79 -15.93 -2.06
N LYS A 43 2.75 -17.12 -2.64
CA LYS A 43 1.72 -17.50 -3.61
C LYS A 43 0.31 -17.27 -3.09
N TYR A 44 -0.06 -17.95 -2.03
CA TYR A 44 -1.43 -17.89 -1.51
C TYR A 44 -1.78 -16.56 -0.85
N PHE A 45 -0.80 -15.92 -0.20
CA PHE A 45 -0.96 -14.56 0.32
C PHE A 45 -1.28 -13.58 -0.82
N THR A 46 -0.53 -13.67 -1.92
CA THR A 46 -0.68 -12.78 -3.08
C THR A 46 -2.01 -13.02 -3.80
N ILE A 47 -2.39 -14.29 -4.01
CA ILE A 47 -3.70 -14.63 -4.56
C ILE A 47 -4.83 -14.07 -3.68
N LYS A 48 -4.75 -14.24 -2.36
CA LYS A 48 -5.73 -13.69 -1.42
C LYS A 48 -5.79 -12.16 -1.49
N GLN A 49 -4.62 -11.51 -1.48
CA GLN A 49 -4.53 -10.05 -1.51
C GLN A 49 -5.05 -9.44 -2.81
N TRP A 50 -4.71 -10.04 -3.95
CA TRP A 50 -4.96 -9.44 -5.27
C TRP A 50 -6.09 -10.10 -6.07
N GLY A 51 -6.50 -11.31 -5.70
CA GLY A 51 -7.52 -12.09 -6.42
C GLY A 51 -7.05 -12.70 -7.73
N VAL A 52 -5.75 -12.63 -8.04
CA VAL A 52 -5.12 -13.18 -9.25
C VAL A 52 -3.82 -13.89 -8.91
N ASP A 53 -3.35 -14.76 -9.80
CA ASP A 53 -2.09 -15.47 -9.61
C ASP A 53 -0.88 -14.50 -9.66
N PRO A 54 0.18 -14.70 -8.86
CA PRO A 54 1.38 -13.88 -8.88
C PRO A 54 2.08 -13.79 -10.24
N SER A 55 1.89 -14.77 -11.13
CA SER A 55 2.39 -14.75 -12.51
C SER A 55 1.70 -13.71 -13.41
N GLU A 56 0.53 -13.21 -13.01
CA GLU A 56 -0.21 -12.16 -13.72
C GLU A 56 0.11 -10.76 -13.20
N LEU A 57 0.77 -10.67 -12.04
CA LEU A 57 1.09 -9.39 -11.38
C LEU A 57 2.47 -8.88 -11.79
N ASP A 58 2.57 -7.57 -11.93
CA ASP A 58 3.84 -6.91 -12.17
C ASP A 58 4.86 -7.17 -11.06
N LYS A 59 6.14 -7.28 -11.46
CA LYS A 59 7.25 -7.52 -10.54
C LYS A 59 7.36 -6.51 -9.39
N SER A 60 6.89 -5.29 -9.56
CA SER A 60 6.95 -4.23 -8.55
C SER A 60 6.11 -4.50 -7.29
N VAL A 61 5.10 -5.38 -7.38
CA VAL A 61 4.23 -5.73 -6.25
C VAL A 61 5.01 -6.39 -5.12
N ILE A 62 5.90 -7.32 -5.45
CA ILE A 62 6.71 -8.07 -4.49
C ILE A 62 8.16 -7.57 -4.44
N GLY A 63 8.64 -6.93 -5.49
CA GLY A 63 10.04 -6.49 -5.62
C GLY A 63 10.56 -5.60 -4.48
N ARG A 64 9.66 -4.95 -3.74
CA ARG A 64 9.97 -4.13 -2.55
C ARG A 64 10.21 -4.95 -1.28
N ILE A 65 9.85 -6.24 -1.26
CA ILE A 65 10.02 -7.09 -0.07
C ILE A 65 11.47 -7.56 -0.01
N PRO A 66 12.24 -7.23 1.05
CA PRO A 66 13.63 -7.58 1.11
C PRO A 66 13.81 -9.09 1.39
N PHE A 67 14.56 -9.76 0.53
CA PHE A 67 15.11 -11.09 0.81
C PHE A 67 16.46 -10.92 1.51
N ARG A 68 16.47 -11.15 2.82
CA ARG A 68 17.70 -10.97 3.63
C ARG A 68 18.34 -12.29 3.94
N LYS A 69 19.67 -12.30 3.91
CA LYS A 69 20.53 -13.43 4.23
C LYS A 69 21.10 -13.37 5.65
N ASN A 70 20.56 -12.47 6.47
CA ASN A 70 20.96 -12.27 7.86
C ASN A 70 19.76 -12.35 8.81
N ARG A 71 19.98 -12.12 10.11
CA ARG A 71 18.95 -12.17 11.16
C ARG A 71 18.26 -10.81 11.41
N ASP A 72 18.41 -9.85 10.51
CA ASP A 72 17.68 -8.59 10.61
C ASP A 72 16.20 -8.83 10.30
N THR A 73 15.35 -8.71 11.32
CA THR A 73 13.90 -8.95 11.24
C THR A 73 13.08 -7.72 10.88
N ARG A 74 13.72 -6.56 10.69
CA ARG A 74 13.01 -5.34 10.30
C ARG A 74 12.43 -5.49 8.89
N TYR A 75 11.20 -5.04 8.69
CA TYR A 75 10.60 -5.05 7.36
C TYR A 75 11.24 -4.00 6.44
N PHE A 76 11.43 -2.78 6.95
CA PHE A 76 12.10 -1.69 6.25
C PHE A 76 13.57 -1.57 6.64
N THR A 77 14.36 -0.93 5.77
CA THR A 77 15.78 -0.65 6.00
C THR A 77 16.05 0.78 6.43
N ASP A 78 15.03 1.62 6.47
CA ASP A 78 15.12 3.03 6.80
C ASP A 78 15.74 3.25 8.18
N GLN A 79 16.55 4.29 8.29
CA GLN A 79 17.22 4.65 9.53
C GLN A 79 16.23 5.08 10.62
N TYR A 80 15.17 5.78 10.24
CA TYR A 80 14.14 6.26 11.15
C TYR A 80 12.82 5.56 10.83
N GLN A 81 12.30 4.84 11.80
CA GLN A 81 11.04 4.11 11.70
C GLN A 81 10.24 4.32 12.97
N GLY A 82 8.96 4.67 12.85
CA GLY A 82 8.10 4.89 14.01
C GLY A 82 6.69 5.26 13.61
N ASN A 83 5.83 5.36 14.62
CA ASN A 83 4.50 5.91 14.48
C ASN A 83 4.45 7.28 15.16
N PRO A 84 3.66 8.24 14.66
CA PRO A 84 3.53 9.53 15.30
C PRO A 84 2.93 9.38 16.70
N GLN A 85 3.49 10.08 17.67
CA GLN A 85 2.91 10.15 19.01
C GLN A 85 1.53 10.81 18.92
N GLY A 86 0.51 10.19 19.50
CA GLY A 86 -0.89 10.62 19.37
C GLY A 86 -1.59 10.09 18.11
N GLY A 87 -0.89 9.37 17.23
CA GLY A 87 -1.44 8.74 16.03
C GLY A 87 -1.49 9.66 14.81
N PHE A 88 -1.83 9.09 13.66
CA PHE A 88 -1.84 9.78 12.38
C PHE A 88 -2.92 10.87 12.29
N ALA A 89 -4.07 10.68 12.94
CA ALA A 89 -5.12 11.71 12.96
C ALA A 89 -4.63 13.00 13.61
N GLN A 90 -3.94 12.91 14.75
CA GLN A 90 -3.36 14.08 15.43
C GLN A 90 -2.26 14.73 14.57
N MET A 91 -1.44 13.93 13.91
CA MET A 91 -0.42 14.43 12.98
C MET A 91 -1.07 15.25 11.85
N CYS A 92 -2.09 14.71 11.19
CA CYS A 92 -2.81 15.42 10.12
C CYS A 92 -3.50 16.70 10.64
N GLN A 93 -4.14 16.63 11.81
CA GLN A 93 -4.73 17.82 12.44
C GLN A 93 -3.70 18.92 12.70
N ASN A 94 -2.51 18.56 13.19
CA ASN A 94 -1.44 19.51 13.44
C ASN A 94 -0.95 20.16 12.12
N MET A 95 -0.82 19.38 11.05
CA MET A 95 -0.41 19.88 9.73
C MET A 95 -1.44 20.84 9.13
N LEU A 96 -2.74 20.59 9.37
CA LEU A 96 -3.84 21.40 8.84
C LEU A 96 -4.23 22.57 9.75
N ASN A 97 -3.67 22.69 10.95
CA ASN A 97 -4.00 23.73 11.92
C ASN A 97 -3.31 25.06 11.58
N HIS A 98 -3.78 25.73 10.53
CA HIS A 98 -3.31 27.02 10.09
C HIS A 98 -4.48 27.92 9.67
N SER A 99 -4.42 29.23 9.93
CA SER A 99 -5.50 30.18 9.66
C SER A 99 -5.88 30.28 8.18
N GLU A 100 -4.90 30.11 7.30
CA GLU A 100 -5.09 30.16 5.84
C GLU A 100 -5.59 28.86 5.23
N ILE A 101 -5.63 27.77 6.00
CA ILE A 101 -6.17 26.50 5.53
C ILE A 101 -7.65 26.42 5.86
N LYS A 102 -8.49 26.27 4.85
CA LYS A 102 -9.93 26.02 4.98
C LYS A 102 -10.22 24.56 4.66
N ILE A 103 -10.95 23.89 5.56
CA ILE A 103 -11.29 22.48 5.43
C ILE A 103 -12.80 22.36 5.21
N MET A 104 -13.19 21.68 4.15
CA MET A 104 -14.57 21.30 3.87
C MET A 104 -14.69 19.78 3.97
N LEU A 105 -15.36 19.29 4.99
CA LEU A 105 -15.60 17.85 5.19
C LEU A 105 -16.95 17.45 4.57
N ASN A 106 -17.07 16.17 4.19
CA ASN A 106 -18.29 15.62 3.57
C ASN A 106 -18.75 16.39 2.32
N THR A 107 -17.78 16.92 1.57
CA THR A 107 -18.03 17.73 0.36
C THR A 107 -17.23 17.13 -0.77
N ASP A 108 -17.89 16.74 -1.86
CA ASP A 108 -17.21 16.36 -3.10
C ASP A 108 -16.69 17.64 -3.79
N TYR A 109 -15.47 17.58 -4.32
CA TYR A 109 -14.86 18.76 -4.95
C TYR A 109 -15.70 19.26 -6.15
N LYS A 110 -16.36 18.36 -6.89
CA LYS A 110 -17.24 18.72 -8.02
C LYS A 110 -18.47 19.54 -7.62
N GLU A 111 -18.87 19.47 -6.35
CA GLU A 111 -20.00 20.26 -5.84
C GLU A 111 -19.64 21.73 -5.62
N VAL A 112 -18.34 22.04 -5.47
CA VAL A 112 -17.88 23.36 -5.04
C VAL A 112 -16.84 23.99 -5.95
N ILE A 113 -16.23 23.24 -6.86
CA ILE A 113 -15.08 23.71 -7.63
C ILE A 113 -15.41 24.91 -8.53
N ASP A 114 -16.63 24.96 -9.05
CA ASP A 114 -17.10 26.04 -9.92
C ASP A 114 -17.33 27.36 -9.14
N ASP A 115 -17.49 27.29 -7.83
CA ASP A 115 -17.70 28.43 -6.94
C ASP A 115 -16.39 28.91 -6.26
N ILE A 116 -15.25 28.24 -6.50
CA ILE A 116 -13.96 28.55 -5.89
C ILE A 116 -12.98 29.07 -6.93
N GLU A 117 -12.52 30.32 -6.75
CA GLU A 117 -11.41 30.84 -7.54
C GLU A 117 -10.09 30.25 -7.02
N TYR A 118 -9.27 29.69 -7.90
CA TYR A 118 -7.95 29.12 -7.57
C TYR A 118 -6.96 29.35 -8.71
N GLU A 119 -5.69 29.51 -8.36
CA GLU A 119 -4.60 29.59 -9.33
C GLU A 119 -4.15 28.18 -9.75
N LYS A 120 -4.16 27.24 -8.82
CA LYS A 120 -3.74 25.87 -9.05
C LYS A 120 -4.57 24.88 -8.22
N LEU A 121 -5.02 23.81 -8.86
CA LEU A 121 -5.70 22.69 -8.22
C LEU A 121 -4.73 21.55 -7.98
N ILE A 122 -4.54 21.14 -6.73
CA ILE A 122 -3.83 19.91 -6.40
C ILE A 122 -4.89 18.81 -6.20
N TYR A 123 -5.05 17.97 -7.22
CA TYR A 123 -6.06 16.92 -7.19
C TYR A 123 -5.46 15.61 -6.68
N THR A 124 -6.02 15.07 -5.60
CA THR A 124 -5.54 13.83 -4.96
C THR A 124 -6.57 12.69 -5.01
N GLY A 125 -7.74 12.94 -5.59
CA GLY A 125 -8.78 11.93 -5.80
C GLY A 125 -8.48 10.97 -6.97
N PRO A 126 -9.38 10.02 -7.26
CA PRO A 126 -9.22 9.09 -8.38
C PRO A 126 -9.17 9.81 -9.74
N ILE A 127 -8.15 9.49 -10.54
CA ILE A 127 -7.94 10.17 -11.83
C ILE A 127 -9.08 9.91 -12.82
N ASP A 128 -9.64 8.71 -12.83
CA ASP A 128 -10.78 8.35 -13.68
C ASP A 128 -12.05 9.11 -13.28
N TYR A 129 -12.25 9.39 -11.99
CA TYR A 129 -13.35 10.22 -11.49
C TYR A 129 -13.21 11.68 -11.93
N TYR A 130 -11.99 12.22 -11.94
CA TYR A 130 -11.74 13.58 -12.43
C TYR A 130 -12.22 13.75 -13.89
N PHE A 131 -11.93 12.78 -14.74
CA PHE A 131 -12.30 12.77 -16.15
C PHE A 131 -13.66 12.08 -16.46
N ASP A 132 -14.58 12.02 -15.50
CA ASP A 132 -15.93 11.47 -15.67
C ASP A 132 -15.95 10.05 -16.27
N TYR A 133 -14.93 9.25 -15.96
CA TYR A 133 -14.79 7.88 -16.44
C TYR A 133 -14.79 7.72 -17.95
N VAL A 134 -14.30 8.71 -18.71
CA VAL A 134 -14.34 8.75 -20.18
C VAL A 134 -13.77 7.50 -20.85
N TYR A 135 -12.83 6.81 -20.21
CA TYR A 135 -12.28 5.52 -20.67
C TYR A 135 -12.76 4.32 -19.84
N GLY A 136 -13.73 4.53 -18.94
CA GLY A 136 -14.20 3.54 -17.97
C GLY A 136 -13.49 3.61 -16.64
N LYS A 137 -14.07 2.95 -15.62
CA LYS A 137 -13.52 2.95 -14.25
C LYS A 137 -12.23 2.14 -14.17
N LEU A 138 -11.25 2.66 -13.47
CA LEU A 138 -10.04 1.92 -13.09
C LEU A 138 -10.38 0.89 -12.01
N LYS A 139 -9.73 -0.27 -12.07
CA LYS A 139 -9.92 -1.32 -11.09
C LYS A 139 -9.08 -1.07 -9.83
N TRP A 140 -9.72 -1.25 -8.69
CA TRP A 140 -9.09 -1.17 -7.38
C TRP A 140 -9.28 -2.45 -6.60
N ARG A 141 -8.39 -2.72 -5.68
CA ARG A 141 -8.58 -3.74 -4.66
C ARG A 141 -9.00 -3.09 -3.37
N SER A 142 -10.08 -3.58 -2.80
CA SER A 142 -10.65 -3.12 -1.54
C SER A 142 -10.25 -4.01 -0.37
N ILE A 143 -10.49 -3.53 0.84
CA ILE A 143 -10.33 -4.28 2.08
C ILE A 143 -11.58 -4.08 2.94
N GLU A 144 -12.17 -5.18 3.36
CA GLU A 144 -13.15 -5.19 4.44
C GLU A 144 -12.40 -5.18 5.78
N PHE A 145 -12.72 -4.22 6.63
CA PHE A 145 -12.16 -4.09 7.97
C PHE A 145 -13.07 -4.71 9.01
N ARG A 146 -12.62 -5.78 9.66
CA ARG A 146 -13.35 -6.44 10.75
C ARG A 146 -12.68 -6.13 12.08
N PHE A 147 -13.33 -5.29 12.88
CA PHE A 147 -12.85 -4.92 14.22
C PHE A 147 -13.41 -5.87 15.27
N GLU A 148 -12.54 -6.35 16.16
CA GLU A 148 -12.92 -7.18 17.30
C GLU A 148 -12.27 -6.64 18.57
N THR A 149 -13.05 -6.48 19.63
CA THR A 149 -12.54 -6.11 20.95
C THR A 149 -12.52 -7.32 21.86
N HIS A 150 -11.38 -7.59 22.48
CA HIS A 150 -11.14 -8.72 23.36
C HIS A 150 -10.90 -8.24 24.80
N ASP A 151 -11.42 -9.00 25.74
CA ASP A 151 -11.27 -8.77 27.19
C ASP A 151 -9.95 -9.40 27.69
N CYS A 152 -8.84 -8.91 27.13
CA CYS A 152 -7.49 -9.30 27.50
C CYS A 152 -6.51 -8.15 27.21
N GLU A 153 -5.40 -8.12 27.95
CA GLU A 153 -4.39 -7.08 27.79
C GLU A 153 -3.65 -7.17 26.45
N SER A 154 -3.44 -8.38 25.92
CA SER A 154 -2.75 -8.62 24.66
C SER A 154 -3.34 -9.82 23.95
N TYR A 155 -3.66 -9.65 22.66
CA TYR A 155 -4.22 -10.70 21.80
C TYR A 155 -3.12 -11.52 21.11
N GLN A 156 -2.06 -10.85 20.65
CA GLN A 156 -0.97 -11.47 19.90
C GLN A 156 0.40 -10.94 20.37
N PRO A 157 1.51 -11.65 20.12
CA PRO A 157 2.83 -11.27 20.64
C PRO A 157 3.40 -10.01 19.99
N VAL A 158 2.98 -9.68 18.79
CA VAL A 158 3.48 -8.55 17.98
C VAL A 158 2.33 -7.65 17.50
N ALA A 159 2.65 -6.45 17.03
CA ALA A 159 1.64 -5.49 16.59
C ALA A 159 0.87 -5.97 15.34
N SER A 160 1.52 -6.70 14.44
CA SER A 160 0.89 -7.19 13.22
C SER A 160 1.36 -8.60 12.89
N THR A 161 0.40 -9.49 12.57
CA THR A 161 0.64 -10.85 12.06
C THR A 161 0.06 -11.01 10.68
N ARG A 162 0.71 -11.79 9.82
CA ARG A 162 0.24 -12.09 8.47
C ARG A 162 -0.17 -13.55 8.35
N TRP A 163 -1.24 -13.80 7.60
CA TRP A 163 -1.87 -15.12 7.44
C TRP A 163 -1.95 -15.48 5.95
N PRO A 164 -0.94 -16.18 5.42
CA PRO A 164 -0.89 -16.47 3.99
C PRO A 164 -1.97 -17.44 3.51
N MET A 165 -2.36 -18.46 4.30
CA MET A 165 -3.21 -19.54 3.82
C MET A 165 -4.52 -19.73 4.57
N ASP A 166 -4.50 -19.83 5.90
CA ASP A 166 -5.54 -20.49 6.70
C ASP A 166 -6.90 -19.78 6.79
N TYR A 167 -6.97 -18.46 6.60
CA TYR A 167 -8.16 -17.65 6.81
C TYR A 167 -8.47 -16.76 5.61
N ASP A 168 -9.64 -16.13 5.59
CA ASP A 168 -10.03 -15.15 4.57
C ASP A 168 -9.31 -13.81 4.71
N TYR A 169 -8.84 -13.47 5.91
CA TYR A 169 -8.02 -12.28 6.14
C TYR A 169 -6.54 -12.52 5.86
N THR A 170 -5.84 -11.44 5.50
CA THR A 170 -4.39 -11.46 5.24
C THR A 170 -3.58 -10.97 6.41
N ARG A 171 -4.16 -10.14 7.29
CA ARG A 171 -3.46 -9.50 8.40
C ARG A 171 -4.36 -9.34 9.62
N ILE A 172 -3.76 -9.47 10.80
CA ILE A 172 -4.33 -8.99 12.06
C ILE A 172 -3.42 -7.90 12.60
N THR A 173 -4.00 -6.74 12.91
CA THR A 173 -3.30 -5.63 13.55
C THR A 173 -3.88 -5.39 14.94
N GLU A 174 -3.03 -5.35 15.97
CA GLU A 174 -3.37 -4.98 17.35
C GLU A 174 -2.89 -3.55 17.62
N PHE A 175 -3.82 -2.59 17.58
CA PHE A 175 -3.50 -1.16 17.56
C PHE A 175 -2.73 -0.66 18.76
N LYS A 176 -3.08 -1.10 19.98
CA LYS A 176 -2.40 -0.62 21.19
C LYS A 176 -0.90 -0.90 21.21
N LYS A 177 -0.44 -1.93 20.50
CA LYS A 177 0.99 -2.23 20.32
C LYS A 177 1.70 -1.27 19.38
N LEU A 178 0.97 -0.64 18.45
CA LEU A 178 1.49 0.40 17.57
C LEU A 178 1.50 1.77 18.26
N THR A 179 0.48 2.06 19.05
CA THR A 179 0.26 3.37 19.69
C THR A 179 0.88 3.50 21.07
N GLY A 180 1.29 2.37 21.69
CA GLY A 180 1.75 2.34 23.10
C GLY A 180 0.63 2.55 24.12
N GLN A 181 -0.63 2.48 23.71
CA GLN A 181 -1.79 2.65 24.59
C GLN A 181 -1.86 1.53 25.64
N LYS A 182 -2.12 1.88 26.89
CA LYS A 182 -2.32 0.93 28.00
C LYS A 182 -3.80 0.82 28.33
N HIS A 183 -4.32 -0.40 28.28
CA HIS A 183 -5.71 -0.71 28.61
C HIS A 183 -5.86 -2.20 28.88
N ASP A 184 -6.80 -2.59 29.74
CA ASP A 184 -7.07 -3.99 30.10
C ASP A 184 -7.68 -4.79 28.93
N LYS A 185 -8.35 -4.11 28.01
CA LYS A 185 -8.90 -4.68 26.77
C LYS A 185 -8.05 -4.30 25.57
N THR A 186 -8.14 -5.10 24.51
CA THR A 186 -7.47 -4.80 23.24
C THR A 186 -8.43 -4.90 22.07
N THR A 187 -8.25 -4.03 21.08
CA THR A 187 -8.97 -4.11 19.80
C THR A 187 -8.00 -4.51 18.71
N ILE A 188 -8.41 -5.50 17.95
CA ILE A 188 -7.71 -5.96 16.74
C ILE A 188 -8.50 -5.60 15.49
N LEU A 189 -7.79 -5.51 14.38
CA LEU A 189 -8.34 -5.37 13.04
C LEU A 189 -7.93 -6.59 12.21
N LYS A 190 -8.90 -7.29 11.64
CA LYS A 190 -8.68 -8.27 10.56
C LYS A 190 -8.92 -7.60 9.21
N GLU A 191 -7.96 -7.69 8.33
CA GLU A 191 -8.04 -7.14 6.96
C GLU A 191 -8.40 -8.26 5.98
N VAL A 192 -9.57 -8.15 5.38
CA VAL A 192 -10.09 -9.11 4.39
C VAL A 192 -10.08 -8.46 3.01
N PRO A 193 -9.13 -8.83 2.13
CA PRO A 193 -9.10 -8.30 0.77
C PRO A 193 -10.35 -8.73 -0.01
N CYS A 194 -10.97 -7.79 -0.69
CA CYS A 194 -12.19 -8.04 -1.45
C CYS A 194 -12.25 -7.18 -2.72
N ASP A 195 -13.17 -7.49 -3.60
CA ASP A 195 -13.60 -6.59 -4.66
C ASP A 195 -14.69 -5.69 -4.08
N GLY A 196 -14.46 -4.39 -4.07
CA GLY A 196 -15.36 -3.40 -3.48
C GLY A 196 -15.17 -2.03 -4.12
N GLU A 197 -15.96 -1.05 -3.67
CA GLU A 197 -15.91 0.30 -4.22
C GLU A 197 -14.80 1.16 -3.61
N GLU A 198 -14.33 0.82 -2.41
CA GLU A 198 -13.27 1.56 -1.74
C GLU A 198 -11.90 1.27 -2.36
N GLN A 199 -11.14 2.33 -2.58
CA GLN A 199 -9.93 2.33 -3.39
C GLN A 199 -8.67 2.26 -2.52
N PHE A 200 -8.31 1.05 -2.06
CA PHE A 200 -7.12 0.88 -1.22
C PHE A 200 -5.85 0.61 -2.03
N TYR A 201 -5.92 -0.29 -3.03
CA TYR A 201 -4.75 -0.66 -3.83
C TYR A 201 -5.06 -0.62 -5.33
N THR A 202 -4.13 -0.04 -6.08
CA THR A 202 -4.16 -0.10 -7.55
C THR A 202 -4.01 -1.54 -8.03
N PHE A 203 -4.64 -1.91 -9.15
CA PHE A 203 -4.57 -3.25 -9.69
C PHE A 203 -3.43 -3.34 -10.72
N PRO A 204 -2.26 -3.94 -10.38
CA PRO A 204 -1.02 -3.78 -11.14
C PRO A 204 -0.84 -4.83 -12.24
N THR A 205 -1.86 -5.00 -13.10
CA THR A 205 -1.76 -5.81 -14.33
C THR A 205 -1.57 -4.90 -15.54
N ALA A 206 -1.14 -5.47 -16.68
CA ALA A 206 -0.87 -4.73 -17.91
C ALA A 206 -2.09 -3.93 -18.39
N GLU A 207 -3.27 -4.57 -18.39
CA GLU A 207 -4.53 -3.96 -18.80
C GLU A 207 -4.82 -2.65 -18.05
N TRP A 208 -4.75 -2.68 -16.71
CA TRP A 208 -5.07 -1.51 -15.89
C TRP A 208 -3.99 -0.44 -15.93
N LYS A 209 -2.73 -0.83 -16.14
CA LYS A 209 -1.64 0.11 -16.39
C LYS A 209 -1.85 0.87 -17.71
N GLU A 210 -2.28 0.18 -18.77
CA GLU A 210 -2.58 0.80 -20.06
C GLU A 210 -3.76 1.76 -19.96
N LEU A 211 -4.84 1.37 -19.25
CA LEU A 211 -5.97 2.26 -19.04
C LEU A 211 -5.57 3.50 -18.22
N ALA A 212 -4.80 3.31 -17.15
CA ALA A 212 -4.28 4.42 -16.35
C ALA A 212 -3.37 5.35 -17.16
N GLN A 213 -2.60 4.81 -18.11
CA GLN A 213 -1.76 5.62 -18.99
C GLN A 213 -2.58 6.55 -19.90
N LYS A 214 -3.76 6.10 -20.36
CA LYS A 214 -4.66 6.97 -21.13
C LYS A 214 -5.14 8.16 -20.30
N TYR A 215 -5.48 7.93 -19.03
CA TYR A 215 -5.87 9.01 -18.12
C TYR A 215 -4.70 9.97 -17.82
N ARG A 216 -3.48 9.47 -17.65
CA ARG A 216 -2.29 10.33 -17.47
C ARG A 216 -2.06 11.23 -18.67
N GLN A 217 -2.27 10.72 -19.89
CA GLN A 217 -2.17 11.53 -21.12
C GLN A 217 -3.24 12.64 -21.21
N LEU A 218 -4.40 12.46 -20.55
CA LEU A 218 -5.36 13.56 -20.38
C LEU A 218 -4.87 14.54 -19.32
N ALA A 219 -4.38 14.05 -18.19
CA ALA A 219 -3.86 14.88 -17.09
C ALA A 219 -2.69 15.78 -17.52
N GLU A 220 -1.84 15.31 -18.43
CA GLU A 220 -0.73 16.09 -19.01
C GLU A 220 -1.20 17.33 -19.82
N LYS A 221 -2.50 17.42 -20.15
CA LYS A 221 -3.07 18.55 -20.90
C LYS A 221 -3.74 19.58 -19.99
N GLU A 222 -3.80 19.32 -18.71
CA GLU A 222 -4.39 20.23 -17.72
C GLU A 222 -3.32 21.23 -17.23
N ASP A 223 -3.40 22.47 -17.65
CA ASP A 223 -2.34 23.47 -17.38
C ASP A 223 -2.26 23.92 -15.92
N ASN A 224 -3.40 23.91 -15.20
CA ASN A 224 -3.51 24.43 -13.84
C ASN A 224 -3.86 23.36 -12.79
N VAL A 225 -3.80 22.07 -13.15
CA VAL A 225 -4.09 20.95 -12.27
C VAL A 225 -2.86 20.08 -12.07
N VAL A 226 -2.56 19.77 -10.83
CA VAL A 226 -1.50 18.83 -10.45
C VAL A 226 -2.14 17.58 -9.88
N PHE A 227 -1.97 16.46 -10.56
CA PHE A 227 -2.43 15.15 -10.10
C PHE A 227 -1.37 14.55 -9.18
N LEU A 228 -1.72 14.30 -7.90
CA LEU A 228 -0.77 13.92 -6.87
C LEU A 228 -1.32 12.83 -5.96
N GLY A 229 -0.50 11.80 -5.71
CA GLY A 229 -0.81 10.76 -4.75
C GLY A 229 -1.38 9.48 -5.35
N ARG A 230 -1.66 8.50 -4.47
CA ARG A 230 -1.99 7.13 -4.87
C ARG A 230 -3.17 7.03 -5.84
N LEU A 231 -4.22 7.81 -5.60
CA LEU A 231 -5.44 7.75 -6.40
C LEU A 231 -5.29 8.51 -7.72
N ALA A 232 -4.75 9.73 -7.67
CA ALA A 232 -4.60 10.59 -8.83
C ALA A 232 -3.51 10.11 -9.80
N GLU A 233 -2.45 9.49 -9.31
CA GLU A 233 -1.39 8.92 -10.15
C GLU A 233 -1.64 7.45 -10.51
N TYR A 234 -2.70 6.82 -9.96
CA TYR A 234 -2.96 5.37 -10.04
C TYR A 234 -1.69 4.56 -9.82
N ARG A 235 -1.03 4.81 -8.69
CA ARG A 235 0.28 4.21 -8.36
C ARG A 235 0.28 3.75 -6.91
N TYR A 236 0.95 2.62 -6.68
CA TYR A 236 1.16 2.16 -5.32
C TYR A 236 2.23 3.02 -4.64
N TYR A 237 1.85 3.71 -3.57
CA TYR A 237 2.72 4.48 -2.69
C TYR A 237 2.54 4.03 -1.25
N ASP A 238 3.62 3.93 -0.48
CA ASP A 238 3.57 3.96 0.97
C ASP A 238 3.46 5.43 1.44
N MET A 239 3.22 5.68 2.74
CA MET A 239 2.95 7.05 3.21
C MET A 239 4.15 7.99 3.05
N ASP A 240 5.35 7.49 3.26
CA ASP A 240 6.60 8.23 3.08
C ASP A 240 6.86 8.57 1.59
N ASP A 241 6.54 7.65 0.68
CA ASP A 241 6.59 7.89 -0.77
C ASP A 241 5.67 9.06 -1.17
N VAL A 242 4.42 9.06 -0.65
CA VAL A 242 3.46 10.14 -0.96
C VAL A 242 3.94 11.48 -0.41
N ILE A 243 4.47 11.51 0.81
CA ILE A 243 5.02 12.73 1.41
C ILE A 243 6.22 13.22 0.60
N ARG A 244 7.14 12.32 0.23
CA ARG A 244 8.27 12.65 -0.63
C ARG A 244 7.80 13.27 -1.95
N ARG A 245 6.87 12.59 -2.61
CA ARG A 245 6.29 13.06 -3.87
C ARG A 245 5.64 14.44 -3.74
N ALA A 246 4.93 14.69 -2.64
CA ALA A 246 4.32 16.00 -2.38
C ALA A 246 5.37 17.11 -2.20
N LEU A 247 6.47 16.82 -1.48
CA LEU A 247 7.57 17.77 -1.29
C LEU A 247 8.31 18.06 -2.62
N ASP A 248 8.54 17.03 -3.42
CA ASP A 248 9.19 17.17 -4.73
C ASP A 248 8.34 18.08 -5.65
N VAL A 249 7.03 17.78 -5.78
CA VAL A 249 6.10 18.60 -6.56
C VAL A 249 6.04 20.05 -6.03
N PHE A 250 5.97 20.23 -4.72
CA PHE A 250 5.93 21.58 -4.13
C PHE A 250 7.18 22.40 -4.48
N SER A 251 8.33 21.76 -4.61
CA SER A 251 9.58 22.46 -4.98
C SER A 251 9.63 22.92 -6.45
N GLU A 252 8.72 22.38 -7.29
CA GLU A 252 8.60 22.69 -8.73
C GLU A 252 7.48 23.72 -9.02
N LEU A 253 6.59 23.98 -8.04
CA LEU A 253 5.48 24.92 -8.15
C LEU A 253 5.90 26.36 -7.80
#